data_63477dcdae561f84d7c85563c8b32b2c
#
_entry.id   63477dcdae561f84d7c85563c8b32b2c
#
_cell.length_a   1.000
_cell.length_b   1.000
_cell.length_c   1.000
_cell.angle_alpha   90.00
_cell.angle_beta   90.00
_cell.angle_gamma   90.00
#
_symmetry.space_group_name_H-M   'P 1'
#
loop_
_entity.id
_entity.type
_entity.pdbx_description
1 polymer ?
#
loop_
_entity_poly.entity_id
_entity_poly.type
_entity_poly.pdbx_seq_one_letter_code
_entity_poly.pdbx_strand_id
1 'polypeptide(L)'
;MSAEARKKQNPYEALREIPKLLVNESDRSIKMVDGATPLILINGHKVNSGINSIDPKEVEAVEVINNPSARYLKDGVQCVVNIKMKQKTAAYQTYNMNTRHMIPVLFGYTGGYYELGNSKASLSLNASHFYFHHDDSEWNTIQQNTGYEKTAVSKKRSNISNPYVALNGDWICSPKDYLAMSAIYYHYSSKSEEEGGGILTQNKEREAYKSFVDNKSTSYVGSFNLYHKHTFHKSKTLETTLHLNMNGNDMKGIRKEEYPSLEYRNQYDFDNFRWSGGLELDYSFDWLGQNFDFGSYTRFLKDRIKQISAGYPTFYHREWSEYAYVSMNGNIKSSFFICFR
;
A
#
# COMPACT_ATOMS: atom_id res chain seq x y z
N MET A 1 1.83 6.36 23.93
CA MET A 1 0.59 5.58 23.79
C MET A 1 0.03 5.25 25.17
N SER A 2 -1.29 5.37 25.38
CA SER A 2 -1.93 5.10 26.68
C SER A 2 -1.80 3.64 27.10
N ALA A 3 -1.96 3.36 28.42
CA ALA A 3 -1.96 1.98 28.91
C ALA A 3 -3.13 1.15 28.36
N GLU A 4 -4.25 1.81 28.03
CA GLU A 4 -5.41 1.17 27.44
C GLU A 4 -5.19 0.84 25.97
N ALA A 5 -4.61 1.76 25.19
CA ALA A 5 -4.26 1.52 23.80
C ALA A 5 -3.30 0.32 23.65
N ARG A 6 -2.38 0.14 24.59
CA ARG A 6 -1.47 -1.01 24.62
C ARG A 6 -2.12 -2.36 24.93
N LYS A 7 -3.33 -2.37 25.50
CA LYS A 7 -4.10 -3.61 25.77
C LYS A 7 -4.87 -4.10 24.53
N LYS A 8 -4.99 -3.28 23.52
CA LYS A 8 -5.67 -3.65 22.26
C LYS A 8 -4.88 -4.75 21.54
N GLN A 9 -5.59 -5.62 20.86
CA GLN A 9 -4.98 -6.69 20.07
C GLN A 9 -4.65 -6.26 18.64
N ASN A 10 -5.36 -5.23 18.17
CA ASN A 10 -5.23 -4.70 16.83
C ASN A 10 -4.51 -3.35 16.86
N PRO A 11 -3.40 -3.16 16.09
CA PRO A 11 -2.68 -1.90 16.06
C PRO A 11 -3.55 -0.72 15.55
N TYR A 12 -4.52 -0.96 14.68
CA TYR A 12 -5.44 0.09 14.24
C TYR A 12 -6.35 0.57 15.38
N GLU A 13 -6.89 -0.33 16.18
CA GLU A 13 -7.65 0.05 17.39
C GLU A 13 -6.81 0.87 18.36
N ALA A 14 -5.55 0.49 18.53
CA ALA A 14 -4.64 1.20 19.41
C ALA A 14 -4.32 2.62 18.91
N LEU A 15 -4.15 2.80 17.61
CA LEU A 15 -3.92 4.10 16.98
C LEU A 15 -5.16 4.99 16.96
N ARG A 16 -6.38 4.44 16.98
CA ARG A 16 -7.63 5.21 17.07
C ARG A 16 -7.69 6.09 18.34
N GLU A 17 -7.02 5.70 19.40
CA GLU A 17 -6.97 6.49 20.65
C GLU A 17 -6.07 7.73 20.55
N ILE A 18 -5.39 7.93 19.43
CA ILE A 18 -4.55 9.12 19.20
C ILE A 18 -5.43 10.24 18.64
N PRO A 19 -5.58 11.37 19.34
CA PRO A 19 -6.59 12.39 19.03
C PRO A 19 -6.50 13.02 17.64
N LYS A 20 -5.36 12.92 16.96
CA LYS A 20 -5.12 13.49 15.64
C LYS A 20 -5.33 12.51 14.49
N LEU A 21 -5.63 11.24 14.79
CA LEU A 21 -5.76 10.20 13.79
C LEU A 21 -7.22 9.75 13.64
N LEU A 22 -7.64 9.62 12.40
CA LEU A 22 -8.87 8.94 12.00
C LEU A 22 -8.47 7.57 11.44
N VAL A 23 -8.80 6.53 12.18
CA VAL A 23 -8.42 5.16 11.83
C VAL A 23 -9.67 4.37 11.47
N ASN A 24 -9.69 3.81 10.27
CA ASN A 24 -10.71 2.88 9.83
C ASN A 24 -10.12 1.46 9.75
N GLU A 25 -10.64 0.57 10.58
CA GLU A 25 -10.16 -0.82 10.68
C GLU A 25 -10.62 -1.67 9.50
N SER A 26 -11.79 -1.35 8.92
CA SER A 26 -12.39 -2.16 7.85
C SER A 26 -11.58 -2.07 6.56
N ASP A 27 -11.11 -0.89 6.21
CA ASP A 27 -10.29 -0.64 5.04
C ASP A 27 -8.79 -0.47 5.37
N ARG A 28 -8.44 -0.61 6.67
CA ARG A 28 -7.09 -0.48 7.19
C ARG A 28 -6.42 0.85 6.83
N SER A 29 -7.20 1.90 6.80
CA SER A 29 -6.73 3.23 6.48
C SER A 29 -6.48 4.08 7.73
N ILE A 30 -5.47 4.94 7.62
CA ILE A 30 -5.13 5.95 8.63
C ILE A 30 -5.10 7.29 7.93
N LYS A 31 -5.86 8.23 8.45
CA LYS A 31 -5.90 9.62 7.99
C LYS A 31 -5.69 10.55 9.17
N MET A 32 -5.25 11.75 8.90
CA MET A 32 -5.29 12.84 9.87
C MET A 32 -6.71 13.42 9.95
N VAL A 33 -7.02 14.13 11.03
CA VAL A 33 -8.34 14.81 11.21
C VAL A 33 -8.63 15.81 10.10
N ASP A 34 -7.61 16.41 9.50
CA ASP A 34 -7.72 17.31 8.33
C ASP A 34 -7.88 16.56 6.98
N GLY A 35 -7.95 15.24 7.01
CA GLY A 35 -8.11 14.38 5.83
C GLY A 35 -6.80 13.97 5.15
N ALA A 36 -5.65 14.52 5.54
CA ALA A 36 -4.35 14.15 4.97
C ALA A 36 -3.99 12.69 5.29
N THR A 37 -3.38 12.00 4.33
CA THR A 37 -2.84 10.65 4.56
C THR A 37 -1.41 10.77 5.08
N PRO A 38 -1.13 10.30 6.32
CA PRO A 38 0.21 10.38 6.89
C PRO A 38 1.15 9.34 6.27
N LEU A 39 2.42 9.69 6.18
CA LEU A 39 3.48 8.70 6.00
C LEU A 39 3.71 7.99 7.33
N ILE A 40 3.64 6.67 7.33
CA ILE A 40 3.89 5.85 8.50
C ILE A 40 5.36 5.43 8.53
N LEU A 41 6.01 5.70 9.64
CA LEU A 41 7.36 5.25 9.92
C LEU A 41 7.36 4.33 11.15
N ILE A 42 8.27 3.36 11.16
CA ILE A 42 8.57 2.55 12.33
C ILE A 42 10.03 2.80 12.66
N ASN A 43 10.31 3.24 13.89
CA ASN A 43 11.65 3.62 14.34
C ASN A 43 12.35 4.61 13.41
N GLY A 44 11.59 5.51 12.76
CA GLY A 44 12.09 6.57 11.88
C GLY A 44 12.30 6.17 10.42
N HIS A 45 12.04 4.94 9.99
CA HIS A 45 12.18 4.50 8.60
C HIS A 45 10.87 3.96 8.01
N LYS A 46 10.73 4.07 6.68
CA LYS A 46 9.56 3.57 5.94
C LYS A 46 9.50 2.06 6.00
N VAL A 47 8.33 1.50 6.31
CA VAL A 47 8.07 0.07 6.31
C VAL A 47 6.95 -0.25 5.36
N ASN A 48 7.22 -1.13 4.39
CA ASN A 48 6.24 -1.51 3.36
C ASN A 48 5.14 -2.43 3.87
N SER A 49 5.38 -3.20 4.93
CA SER A 49 4.41 -4.12 5.52
C SER A 49 3.23 -3.42 6.24
N GLY A 50 3.28 -2.10 6.36
CA GLY A 50 2.30 -1.34 7.13
C GLY A 50 2.38 -1.67 8.62
N ILE A 51 1.33 -1.33 9.36
CA ILE A 51 1.28 -1.53 10.82
C ILE A 51 0.67 -2.88 11.24
N ASN A 52 0.28 -3.72 10.29
CA ASN A 52 -0.42 -5.00 10.60
C ASN A 52 0.39 -5.96 11.47
N SER A 53 1.70 -5.86 11.41
CA SER A 53 2.64 -6.70 12.15
C SER A 53 3.07 -6.12 13.48
N ILE A 54 2.57 -4.93 13.86
CA ILE A 54 2.93 -4.29 15.13
C ILE A 54 2.07 -4.84 16.26
N ASP A 55 2.71 -5.35 17.32
CA ASP A 55 2.02 -5.59 18.59
C ASP A 55 1.91 -4.25 19.35
N PRO A 56 0.69 -3.75 19.67
CA PRO A 56 0.52 -2.51 20.41
C PRO A 56 1.23 -2.49 21.77
N LYS A 57 1.43 -3.65 22.40
CA LYS A 57 2.15 -3.78 23.68
C LYS A 57 3.61 -3.40 23.56
N GLU A 58 4.19 -3.58 22.38
CA GLU A 58 5.59 -3.29 22.10
C GLU A 58 5.82 -1.85 21.63
N VAL A 59 4.77 -1.06 21.45
CA VAL A 59 4.89 0.35 21.09
C VAL A 59 5.30 1.17 22.31
N GLU A 60 6.44 1.84 22.21
CA GLU A 60 6.92 2.79 23.22
C GLU A 60 6.18 4.13 23.10
N ALA A 61 6.21 4.71 21.91
CA ALA A 61 5.61 6.02 21.62
C ALA A 61 5.10 6.10 20.18
N VAL A 62 4.17 7.01 19.95
CA VAL A 62 3.74 7.41 18.61
C VAL A 62 3.91 8.92 18.51
N GLU A 63 4.71 9.35 17.55
CA GLU A 63 4.98 10.75 17.26
C GLU A 63 4.20 11.17 16.02
N VAL A 64 3.43 12.24 16.13
CA VAL A 64 2.69 12.84 15.01
C VAL A 64 3.35 14.16 14.64
N ILE A 65 3.95 14.21 13.45
CA ILE A 65 4.72 15.35 12.95
C ILE A 65 3.89 16.01 11.83
N ASN A 66 3.30 17.17 12.11
CA ASN A 66 2.42 17.88 11.17
C ASN A 66 3.18 18.68 10.11
N ASN A 67 4.43 19.05 10.38
CA ASN A 67 5.30 19.75 9.44
C ASN A 67 6.58 18.93 9.29
N PRO A 68 6.56 17.87 8.47
CA PRO A 68 7.73 17.03 8.27
C PRO A 68 8.85 17.79 7.57
N SER A 69 10.09 17.36 7.78
CA SER A 69 11.25 17.95 7.12
C SER A 69 11.15 17.85 5.59
N ALA A 70 11.92 18.68 4.88
CA ALA A 70 11.90 18.75 3.41
C ALA A 70 12.15 17.39 2.72
N ARG A 71 12.81 16.45 3.40
CA ARG A 71 13.04 15.07 2.91
C ARG A 71 11.75 14.32 2.52
N TYR A 72 10.62 14.65 3.11
CA TYR A 72 9.34 14.00 2.84
C TYR A 72 8.48 14.75 1.80
N LEU A 73 8.85 15.98 1.44
CA LEU A 73 8.08 16.81 0.51
C LEU A 73 8.06 16.24 -0.92
N LYS A 74 9.11 15.53 -1.33
CA LYS A 74 9.18 14.85 -2.64
C LYS A 74 8.06 13.83 -2.87
N ASP A 75 7.55 13.23 -1.78
CA ASP A 75 6.45 12.26 -1.82
C ASP A 75 5.08 12.93 -1.64
N GLY A 76 5.01 14.27 -1.57
CA GLY A 76 3.78 15.02 -1.29
C GLY A 76 3.26 14.83 0.14
N VAL A 77 4.11 14.38 1.05
CA VAL A 77 3.76 14.03 2.43
C VAL A 77 3.56 15.31 3.25
N GLN A 78 2.36 15.49 3.81
CA GLN A 78 2.00 16.64 4.65
C GLN A 78 2.16 16.35 6.14
N CYS A 79 2.17 15.10 6.54
CA CYS A 79 2.34 14.68 7.92
C CYS A 79 3.00 13.30 8.02
N VAL A 80 3.67 13.06 9.13
CA VAL A 80 4.36 11.80 9.43
C VAL A 80 3.86 11.27 10.77
N VAL A 81 3.59 9.97 10.83
CA VAL A 81 3.33 9.23 12.06
C VAL A 81 4.47 8.25 12.27
N ASN A 82 5.32 8.54 13.26
CA ASN A 82 6.44 7.68 13.60
C ASN A 82 6.11 6.83 14.82
N ILE A 83 6.08 5.52 14.64
CA ILE A 83 5.81 4.55 15.70
C ILE A 83 7.15 4.08 16.24
N LYS A 84 7.46 4.47 17.47
CA LYS A 84 8.66 4.01 18.18
C LYS A 84 8.37 2.71 18.92
N MET A 85 9.13 1.68 18.61
CA MET A 85 9.04 0.38 19.27
C MET A 85 9.94 0.35 20.51
N LYS A 86 9.52 -0.39 21.52
CA LYS A 86 10.35 -0.66 22.72
C LYS A 86 11.61 -1.41 22.33
N GLN A 87 12.72 -1.00 22.91
CA GLN A 87 13.95 -1.75 22.73
C GLN A 87 13.87 -3.07 23.51
N LYS A 88 14.04 -4.18 22.85
CA LYS A 88 14.12 -5.50 23.48
C LYS A 88 15.50 -5.69 24.09
N THR A 89 15.54 -6.22 25.30
CA THR A 89 16.80 -6.42 26.06
C THR A 89 17.27 -7.87 26.05
N ALA A 90 16.39 -8.83 25.80
CA ALA A 90 16.68 -10.26 25.77
C ALA A 90 16.26 -10.88 24.40
N ALA A 91 16.75 -12.08 24.15
CA ALA A 91 16.26 -12.87 23.02
C ALA A 91 14.78 -13.21 23.20
N TYR A 92 14.01 -13.09 22.13
CA TYR A 92 12.58 -13.35 22.12
C TYR A 92 12.13 -13.97 20.81
N GLN A 93 10.98 -14.60 20.87
CA GLN A 93 10.22 -15.00 19.69
C GLN A 93 8.74 -14.72 19.96
N THR A 94 8.04 -14.27 18.93
CA THR A 94 6.61 -14.01 18.98
C THR A 94 5.97 -14.62 17.75
N TYR A 95 4.82 -15.22 17.92
CA TYR A 95 4.04 -15.72 16.80
C TYR A 95 2.56 -15.46 17.03
N ASN A 96 1.84 -15.30 15.94
CA ASN A 96 0.39 -15.21 15.90
C ASN A 96 -0.09 -15.91 14.63
N MET A 97 -1.15 -16.67 14.75
CA MET A 97 -1.82 -17.27 13.61
C MET A 97 -3.33 -17.09 13.78
N ASN A 98 -3.99 -16.63 12.75
CA ASN A 98 -5.43 -16.54 12.73
C ASN A 98 -5.99 -17.09 11.43
N THR A 99 -7.18 -17.67 11.51
CA THR A 99 -7.88 -18.23 10.37
C THR A 99 -9.37 -17.98 10.55
N ARG A 100 -10.02 -17.59 9.46
CA ARG A 100 -11.47 -17.41 9.39
C ARG A 100 -11.98 -17.98 8.09
N HIS A 101 -12.89 -18.89 8.16
CA HIS A 101 -13.51 -19.49 6.99
C HIS A 101 -15.02 -19.50 7.17
N MET A 102 -15.73 -19.19 6.12
CA MET A 102 -17.18 -19.32 6.05
C MET A 102 -17.55 -20.79 5.81
N ILE A 103 -18.69 -21.19 6.32
CA ILE A 103 -19.25 -22.52 6.06
C ILE A 103 -20.59 -22.33 5.30
N PRO A 104 -20.71 -22.83 4.07
CA PRO A 104 -19.74 -23.53 3.24
C PRO A 104 -18.52 -22.65 2.87
N VAL A 105 -17.42 -23.27 2.43
CA VAL A 105 -16.11 -22.62 2.23
C VAL A 105 -16.15 -21.74 0.97
N LEU A 106 -16.83 -20.59 1.05
CA LEU A 106 -16.94 -19.61 -0.02
C LEU A 106 -15.98 -18.42 0.15
N PHE A 107 -15.56 -18.21 1.40
CA PHE A 107 -14.72 -17.07 1.78
C PHE A 107 -13.79 -17.53 2.88
N GLY A 108 -12.55 -17.10 2.83
CA GLY A 108 -11.60 -17.41 3.87
C GLY A 108 -10.40 -16.50 3.90
N TYR A 109 -9.84 -16.43 5.08
CA TYR A 109 -8.60 -15.78 5.39
C TYR A 109 -7.80 -16.69 6.30
N THR A 110 -6.54 -16.91 5.98
CA THR A 110 -5.55 -17.51 6.86
C THR A 110 -4.32 -16.62 6.86
N GLY A 111 -3.81 -16.27 8.04
CA GLY A 111 -2.62 -15.45 8.16
C GLY A 111 -1.81 -15.82 9.38
N GLY A 112 -0.51 -15.59 9.30
CA GLY A 112 0.43 -15.81 10.37
C GLY A 112 1.52 -14.76 10.39
N TYR A 113 1.96 -14.47 11.58
CA TYR A 113 3.08 -13.60 11.89
C TYR A 113 4.07 -14.35 12.78
N TYR A 114 5.32 -14.26 12.45
CA TYR A 114 6.41 -14.78 13.26
C TYR A 114 7.52 -13.76 13.34
N GLU A 115 8.03 -13.51 14.53
CA GLU A 115 9.17 -12.63 14.78
C GLU A 115 10.12 -13.29 15.75
N LEU A 116 11.40 -13.16 15.49
CA LEU A 116 12.47 -13.51 16.38
C LEU A 116 13.46 -12.36 16.46
N GLY A 117 14.10 -12.21 17.60
CA GLY A 117 15.07 -11.13 17.77
C GLY A 117 15.75 -11.15 19.12
N ASN A 118 16.61 -10.16 19.29
CA ASN A 118 17.30 -9.86 20.53
C ASN A 118 17.54 -8.35 20.65
N SER A 119 18.38 -7.90 21.58
CA SER A 119 18.70 -6.49 21.78
C SER A 119 19.38 -5.80 20.57
N LYS A 120 19.90 -6.54 19.60
CA LYS A 120 20.66 -6.00 18.47
C LYS A 120 20.02 -6.24 17.13
N ALA A 121 19.18 -7.24 17.00
CA ALA A 121 18.58 -7.61 15.73
C ALA A 121 17.18 -8.18 15.90
N SER A 122 16.31 -7.91 14.93
CA SER A 122 15.04 -8.60 14.77
C SER A 122 14.81 -9.02 13.34
N LEU A 123 14.02 -10.07 13.15
CA LEU A 123 13.54 -10.55 11.86
C LEU A 123 12.09 -10.99 12.00
N SER A 124 11.20 -10.45 11.17
CA SER A 124 9.80 -10.81 11.17
C SER A 124 9.31 -11.25 9.80
N LEU A 125 8.45 -12.25 9.79
CA LEU A 125 7.74 -12.77 8.63
C LEU A 125 6.24 -12.64 8.87
N ASN A 126 5.53 -12.03 7.93
CA ASN A 126 4.08 -12.01 7.90
C ASN A 126 3.62 -12.64 6.59
N ALA A 127 2.79 -13.66 6.67
CA ALA A 127 2.23 -14.31 5.49
C ALA A 127 0.72 -14.48 5.66
N SER A 128 -0.03 -14.21 4.61
CA SER A 128 -1.47 -14.41 4.63
C SER A 128 -2.01 -14.77 3.26
N HIS A 129 -3.15 -15.44 3.27
CA HIS A 129 -3.90 -15.75 2.07
C HIS A 129 -5.38 -15.44 2.31
N PHE A 130 -5.92 -14.62 1.46
CA PHE A 130 -7.34 -14.35 1.35
C PHE A 130 -7.87 -15.00 0.09
N TYR A 131 -9.02 -15.66 0.18
CA TYR A 131 -9.75 -16.14 -0.98
C TYR A 131 -11.24 -15.86 -0.84
N PHE A 132 -11.87 -15.70 -1.98
CA PHE A 132 -13.30 -15.52 -2.09
C PHE A 132 -13.78 -16.30 -3.31
N HIS A 133 -14.78 -17.15 -3.09
CA HIS A 133 -15.43 -17.91 -4.12
C HIS A 133 -16.93 -17.70 -3.99
N HIS A 134 -17.55 -17.22 -5.03
CA HIS A 134 -18.97 -16.95 -5.05
C HIS A 134 -19.57 -17.44 -6.34
N ASP A 135 -20.48 -18.39 -6.23
CA ASP A 135 -21.24 -18.93 -7.34
C ASP A 135 -22.65 -18.34 -7.34
N ASP A 136 -23.12 -18.02 -8.53
CA ASP A 136 -24.53 -17.73 -8.85
C ASP A 136 -25.18 -16.59 -8.03
N SER A 137 -24.43 -15.50 -7.79
CA SER A 137 -25.09 -14.26 -7.34
C SER A 137 -25.96 -13.69 -8.46
N GLU A 138 -27.21 -13.42 -8.15
CA GLU A 138 -28.13 -12.77 -9.06
C GLU A 138 -28.01 -11.25 -8.96
N TRP A 139 -27.88 -10.60 -10.10
CA TRP A 139 -27.75 -9.15 -10.23
C TRP A 139 -28.84 -8.60 -11.12
N ASN A 140 -29.59 -7.63 -10.61
CA ASN A 140 -30.58 -6.88 -11.37
C ASN A 140 -30.02 -5.50 -11.67
N THR A 141 -29.86 -5.16 -12.95
CA THR A 141 -29.33 -3.90 -13.39
C THR A 141 -30.38 -3.13 -14.18
N ILE A 142 -30.57 -1.86 -13.87
CA ILE A 142 -31.42 -0.94 -14.61
C ILE A 142 -30.58 0.27 -15.00
N GLN A 143 -30.48 0.53 -16.30
CA GLN A 143 -29.85 1.75 -16.85
C GLN A 143 -30.93 2.56 -17.57
N GLN A 144 -31.12 3.80 -17.12
CA GLN A 144 -32.16 4.68 -17.65
C GLN A 144 -31.58 6.02 -18.08
N ASN A 145 -32.05 6.51 -19.25
CA ASN A 145 -31.84 7.88 -19.71
C ASN A 145 -33.05 8.28 -20.56
N THR A 146 -33.14 9.54 -20.99
CA THR A 146 -34.25 10.02 -21.85
C THR A 146 -34.35 9.18 -23.13
N GLY A 147 -35.46 8.46 -23.29
CA GLY A 147 -35.70 7.60 -24.45
C GLY A 147 -34.94 6.28 -24.50
N TYR A 148 -34.24 5.93 -23.41
CA TYR A 148 -33.45 4.72 -23.29
C TYR A 148 -33.65 4.06 -21.94
N GLU A 149 -33.97 2.79 -21.94
CA GLU A 149 -34.03 1.95 -20.74
C GLU A 149 -33.43 0.57 -21.08
N LYS A 150 -32.51 0.11 -20.27
CA LYS A 150 -31.90 -1.21 -20.38
C LYS A 150 -32.00 -1.94 -19.05
N THR A 151 -32.73 -3.02 -19.03
CA THR A 151 -32.83 -3.90 -17.88
C THR A 151 -32.07 -5.20 -18.11
N ALA A 152 -31.44 -5.73 -17.08
CA ALA A 152 -30.79 -7.04 -17.15
C ALA A 152 -30.95 -7.80 -15.83
N VAL A 153 -31.09 -9.12 -15.96
CA VAL A 153 -30.92 -10.07 -14.88
C VAL A 153 -29.76 -10.97 -15.26
N SER A 154 -28.76 -11.03 -14.41
CA SER A 154 -27.56 -11.85 -14.66
C SER A 154 -27.17 -12.66 -13.45
N LYS A 155 -26.54 -13.80 -13.69
CA LYS A 155 -25.88 -14.64 -12.70
C LYS A 155 -24.38 -14.44 -12.81
N LYS A 156 -23.74 -14.16 -11.68
CA LYS A 156 -22.30 -13.90 -11.63
C LYS A 156 -21.60 -14.91 -10.74
N ARG A 157 -20.49 -15.44 -11.26
CA ARG A 157 -19.49 -16.23 -10.53
C ARG A 157 -18.24 -15.42 -10.35
N SER A 158 -17.64 -15.49 -9.18
CA SER A 158 -16.40 -14.73 -8.90
C SER A 158 -15.46 -15.56 -8.04
N ASN A 159 -14.22 -15.62 -8.46
CA ASN A 159 -13.13 -16.25 -7.73
C ASN A 159 -12.01 -15.22 -7.50
N ILE A 160 -11.60 -15.05 -6.26
CA ILE A 160 -10.51 -14.16 -5.87
C ILE A 160 -9.51 -14.95 -5.04
N SER A 161 -8.24 -14.74 -5.29
CA SER A 161 -7.12 -15.25 -4.49
C SER A 161 -6.09 -14.16 -4.31
N ASN A 162 -5.66 -13.95 -3.07
CA ASN A 162 -4.72 -12.90 -2.72
C ASN A 162 -3.73 -13.38 -1.66
N PRO A 163 -2.67 -14.12 -2.04
CA PRO A 163 -1.54 -14.38 -1.18
C PRO A 163 -0.68 -13.13 -0.97
N TYR A 164 -0.21 -12.96 0.26
CA TYR A 164 0.63 -11.87 0.72
C TYR A 164 1.77 -12.41 1.58
N VAL A 165 2.97 -11.87 1.38
CA VAL A 165 4.14 -12.14 2.21
C VAL A 165 4.88 -10.82 2.47
N ALA A 166 5.28 -10.60 3.73
CA ALA A 166 6.16 -9.50 4.11
C ALA A 166 7.28 -10.01 5.01
N LEU A 167 8.48 -9.52 4.76
CA LEU A 167 9.67 -9.77 5.54
C LEU A 167 10.23 -8.42 6.01
N ASN A 168 10.47 -8.27 7.31
CA ASN A 168 11.13 -7.09 7.85
C ASN A 168 12.28 -7.55 8.77
N GLY A 169 13.31 -6.73 8.80
CA GLY A 169 14.43 -6.96 9.71
C GLY A 169 15.12 -5.67 10.04
N ASP A 170 15.69 -5.61 11.23
CA ASP A 170 16.52 -4.51 11.70
C ASP A 170 17.73 -5.04 12.49
N TRP A 171 18.83 -4.31 12.40
CA TRP A 171 20.09 -4.66 13.02
C TRP A 171 20.83 -3.44 13.51
N ILE A 172 21.25 -3.46 14.78
CA ILE A 172 22.22 -2.54 15.36
C ILE A 172 23.60 -3.17 15.11
N CYS A 173 24.21 -2.83 13.96
CA CYS A 173 25.50 -3.39 13.55
C CYS A 173 26.65 -2.91 14.44
N SER A 174 26.56 -1.65 14.91
CA SER A 174 27.48 -1.02 15.84
C SER A 174 26.76 0.08 16.63
N PRO A 175 27.34 0.70 17.66
CA PRO A 175 26.75 1.89 18.30
C PRO A 175 26.53 3.07 17.34
N LYS A 176 27.14 3.04 16.16
CA LYS A 176 27.04 4.08 15.15
C LYS A 176 26.25 3.66 13.92
N ASP A 177 25.99 2.37 13.73
CA ASP A 177 25.42 1.82 12.51
C ASP A 177 24.14 1.05 12.80
N TYR A 178 23.08 1.46 12.15
CA TYR A 178 21.79 0.79 12.16
C TYR A 178 21.39 0.44 10.73
N LEU A 179 20.94 -0.78 10.51
CA LEU A 179 20.46 -1.29 9.23
C LEU A 179 19.03 -1.78 9.40
N ALA A 180 18.15 -1.46 8.46
CA ALA A 180 16.82 -2.06 8.40
C ALA A 180 16.47 -2.45 6.98
N MET A 181 15.69 -3.52 6.84
CA MET A 181 15.14 -3.94 5.56
C MET A 181 13.65 -4.22 5.66
N SER A 182 12.95 -4.01 4.56
CA SER A 182 11.55 -4.38 4.41
C SER A 182 11.31 -4.88 2.99
N ALA A 183 10.70 -6.05 2.87
CA ALA A 183 10.30 -6.61 1.59
C ALA A 183 8.85 -7.05 1.66
N ILE A 184 8.07 -6.78 0.62
CA ILE A 184 6.72 -7.30 0.48
C ILE A 184 6.54 -7.90 -0.92
N TYR A 185 5.72 -8.91 -0.96
CA TYR A 185 5.16 -9.42 -2.20
C TYR A 185 3.70 -9.77 -1.97
N TYR A 186 2.85 -9.30 -2.85
CA TYR A 186 1.50 -9.81 -2.92
C TYR A 186 1.10 -10.08 -4.37
N HIS A 187 0.23 -11.06 -4.52
CA HIS A 187 -0.34 -11.45 -5.79
C HIS A 187 -1.87 -11.44 -5.66
N TYR A 188 -2.55 -10.78 -6.56
CA TYR A 188 -3.99 -10.75 -6.63
C TYR A 188 -4.43 -11.40 -7.94
N SER A 189 -5.30 -12.40 -7.84
CA SER A 189 -5.91 -13.04 -9.00
C SER A 189 -7.43 -13.01 -8.83
N SER A 190 -8.13 -12.56 -9.86
CA SER A 190 -9.58 -12.52 -9.91
C SER A 190 -10.07 -13.08 -11.24
N LYS A 191 -11.06 -13.95 -11.17
CA LYS A 191 -11.81 -14.42 -12.33
C LYS A 191 -13.29 -14.19 -12.07
N SER A 192 -14.00 -13.60 -13.01
CA SER A 192 -15.45 -13.45 -12.93
C SER A 192 -16.11 -13.77 -14.24
N GLU A 193 -17.17 -14.56 -14.18
CA GLU A 193 -18.03 -14.90 -15.29
C GLU A 193 -19.44 -14.41 -14.96
N GLU A 194 -20.11 -13.79 -15.92
CA GLU A 194 -21.46 -13.29 -15.76
C GLU A 194 -22.26 -13.64 -17.01
N GLU A 195 -23.38 -14.32 -16.82
CA GLU A 195 -24.30 -14.69 -17.86
C GLU A 195 -25.68 -14.16 -17.52
N GLY A 196 -26.36 -13.57 -18.51
CA GLY A 196 -27.67 -13.00 -18.28
C GLY A 196 -28.33 -12.51 -19.55
N GLY A 197 -29.33 -11.70 -19.35
CA GLY A 197 -30.06 -11.06 -20.45
C GLY A 197 -31.10 -10.11 -19.93
N GLY A 198 -31.71 -9.40 -20.83
CA GLY A 198 -32.69 -8.39 -20.46
C GLY A 198 -33.42 -7.80 -21.65
N ILE A 199 -33.94 -6.61 -21.43
CA ILE A 199 -34.68 -5.86 -22.44
C ILE A 199 -34.04 -4.48 -22.61
N LEU A 200 -33.74 -4.15 -23.84
CA LEU A 200 -33.40 -2.79 -24.28
C LEU A 200 -34.67 -2.13 -24.83
N THR A 201 -35.06 -1.00 -24.26
CA THR A 201 -36.11 -0.13 -24.79
C THR A 201 -35.45 1.16 -25.29
N GLN A 202 -35.53 1.43 -26.59
CA GLN A 202 -34.98 2.63 -27.17
C GLN A 202 -36.02 3.23 -28.18
N ASN A 203 -36.34 4.51 -28.03
CA ASN A 203 -37.34 5.19 -28.89
C ASN A 203 -38.67 4.46 -28.98
N LYS A 204 -39.14 3.82 -27.88
CA LYS A 204 -40.35 2.98 -27.77
C LYS A 204 -40.26 1.60 -28.43
N GLU A 205 -39.16 1.27 -29.06
CA GLU A 205 -38.90 -0.11 -29.55
C GLU A 205 -38.30 -0.94 -28.40
N ARG A 206 -38.68 -2.20 -28.35
CA ARG A 206 -38.22 -3.14 -27.28
C ARG A 206 -37.55 -4.34 -27.93
N GLU A 207 -36.35 -4.61 -27.51
CA GLU A 207 -35.53 -5.72 -28.02
C GLU A 207 -34.96 -6.52 -26.83
N ALA A 208 -35.15 -7.83 -26.86
CA ALA A 208 -34.53 -8.71 -25.88
C ALA A 208 -33.09 -9.02 -26.29
N TYR A 209 -32.21 -9.11 -25.29
CA TYR A 209 -30.79 -9.44 -25.52
C TYR A 209 -30.27 -10.44 -24.50
N LYS A 210 -29.22 -11.17 -24.89
CA LYS A 210 -28.40 -11.99 -24.00
C LYS A 210 -27.08 -11.28 -23.76
N SER A 211 -26.53 -11.43 -22.56
CA SER A 211 -25.23 -10.89 -22.21
C SER A 211 -24.33 -11.95 -21.61
N PHE A 212 -23.06 -11.87 -21.96
CA PHE A 212 -21.99 -12.70 -21.41
C PHE A 212 -20.78 -11.82 -21.13
N VAL A 213 -20.22 -11.97 -19.92
CA VAL A 213 -18.99 -11.28 -19.53
C VAL A 213 -18.06 -12.31 -18.90
N ASP A 214 -16.84 -12.41 -19.40
CA ASP A 214 -15.74 -13.17 -18.79
C ASP A 214 -14.55 -12.25 -18.60
N ASN A 215 -14.14 -12.10 -17.34
CA ASN A 215 -13.03 -11.24 -16.94
C ASN A 215 -12.03 -12.02 -16.11
N LYS A 216 -10.76 -11.86 -16.43
CA LYS A 216 -9.64 -12.32 -15.64
C LYS A 216 -8.69 -11.16 -15.38
N SER A 217 -8.35 -10.95 -14.12
CA SER A 217 -7.36 -9.96 -13.72
C SER A 217 -6.32 -10.62 -12.82
N THR A 218 -5.07 -10.34 -13.09
CA THR A 218 -3.95 -10.78 -12.26
C THR A 218 -3.06 -9.58 -12.03
N SER A 219 -2.81 -9.23 -10.78
CA SER A 219 -1.84 -8.20 -10.42
C SER A 219 -0.88 -8.70 -9.36
N TYR A 220 0.35 -8.22 -9.44
CA TYR A 220 1.37 -8.50 -8.45
C TYR A 220 2.15 -7.25 -8.12
N VAL A 221 2.56 -7.14 -6.87
CA VAL A 221 3.41 -6.06 -6.38
C VAL A 221 4.52 -6.67 -5.57
N GLY A 222 5.75 -6.26 -5.88
CA GLY A 222 6.93 -6.50 -5.07
C GLY A 222 7.56 -5.18 -4.69
N SER A 223 7.95 -5.03 -3.43
CA SER A 223 8.67 -3.86 -2.96
C SER A 223 9.77 -4.29 -2.00
N PHE A 224 10.92 -3.67 -2.12
CA PHE A 224 12.06 -3.87 -1.24
C PHE A 224 12.65 -2.53 -0.86
N ASN A 225 12.88 -2.33 0.44
CA ASN A 225 13.59 -1.18 0.99
C ASN A 225 14.76 -1.67 1.83
N LEU A 226 15.90 -1.04 1.66
CA LEU A 226 17.07 -1.20 2.52
C LEU A 226 17.45 0.17 3.04
N TYR A 227 17.46 0.32 4.34
CA TYR A 227 17.80 1.54 5.05
C TYR A 227 19.07 1.34 5.87
N HIS A 228 20.00 2.26 5.78
CA HIS A 228 21.19 2.33 6.60
C HIS A 228 21.33 3.71 7.22
N LYS A 229 21.61 3.77 8.51
CA LYS A 229 21.93 5.00 9.24
C LYS A 229 23.30 4.88 9.87
N HIS A 230 24.17 5.82 9.54
CA HIS A 230 25.46 5.97 10.18
C HIS A 230 25.49 7.25 11.03
N THR A 231 25.90 7.14 12.30
CA THR A 231 26.04 8.25 13.23
C THR A 231 27.53 8.57 13.43
N PHE A 232 28.02 9.64 12.83
CA PHE A 232 29.41 10.06 12.99
C PHE A 232 29.69 10.60 14.39
N HIS A 233 28.76 11.45 14.85
CA HIS A 233 28.78 12.10 16.16
C HIS A 233 27.33 12.29 16.61
N LYS A 234 27.08 12.63 17.89
CA LYS A 234 25.70 12.77 18.45
C LYS A 234 24.76 13.64 17.60
N SER A 235 25.30 14.62 16.87
CA SER A 235 24.54 15.56 16.05
C SER A 235 24.78 15.40 14.53
N LYS A 236 25.48 14.36 14.08
CA LYS A 236 25.80 14.17 12.66
C LYS A 236 25.43 12.78 12.22
N THR A 237 24.48 12.69 11.30
CA THR A 237 23.98 11.41 10.78
C THR A 237 23.95 11.42 9.25
N LEU A 238 24.22 10.26 8.66
CA LEU A 238 23.97 9.95 7.27
C LEU A 238 22.97 8.81 7.20
N GLU A 239 21.86 9.03 6.54
CA GLU A 239 20.86 8.03 6.26
C GLU A 239 20.85 7.72 4.76
N THR A 240 20.84 6.45 4.43
CA THR A 240 20.80 5.97 3.04
C THR A 240 19.65 5.01 2.89
N THR A 241 18.78 5.22 1.89
CA THR A 241 17.68 4.30 1.60
C THR A 241 17.71 3.87 0.13
N LEU A 242 17.73 2.57 -0.10
CA LEU A 242 17.53 1.96 -1.41
C LEU A 242 16.09 1.48 -1.51
N HIS A 243 15.39 1.89 -2.57
CA HIS A 243 14.03 1.46 -2.89
C HIS A 243 14.02 0.67 -4.20
N LEU A 244 13.40 -0.48 -4.21
CA LEU A 244 13.12 -1.26 -5.42
C LEU A 244 11.65 -1.64 -5.42
N ASN A 245 10.95 -1.34 -6.51
CA ASN A 245 9.54 -1.66 -6.64
C ASN A 245 9.26 -2.26 -8.01
N MET A 246 8.40 -3.25 -8.03
CA MET A 246 7.84 -3.81 -9.25
C MET A 246 6.34 -3.98 -9.08
N ASN A 247 5.59 -3.68 -10.11
CA ASN A 247 4.19 -4.06 -10.19
C ASN A 247 3.84 -4.52 -11.61
N GLY A 248 2.92 -5.44 -11.69
CA GLY A 248 2.37 -5.90 -12.94
C GLY A 248 0.87 -6.09 -12.82
N ASN A 249 0.18 -5.88 -13.93
CA ASN A 249 -1.24 -6.08 -14.05
C ASN A 249 -1.56 -6.65 -15.44
N ASP A 250 -2.09 -7.85 -15.46
CA ASP A 250 -2.61 -8.53 -16.66
C ASP A 250 -4.13 -8.60 -16.52
N MET A 251 -4.85 -8.01 -17.47
CA MET A 251 -6.30 -8.00 -17.51
C MET A 251 -6.79 -8.47 -18.86
N LYS A 252 -7.59 -9.52 -18.86
CA LYS A 252 -8.24 -10.07 -20.06
C LYS A 252 -9.72 -10.13 -19.84
N GLY A 253 -10.48 -9.78 -20.85
CA GLY A 253 -11.91 -9.91 -20.75
C GLY A 253 -12.60 -9.86 -22.10
N ILE A 254 -13.79 -10.43 -22.09
CA ILE A 254 -14.72 -10.39 -23.20
C ILE A 254 -16.10 -10.03 -22.67
N ARG A 255 -16.75 -9.09 -23.32
CA ARG A 255 -18.17 -8.79 -23.15
C ARG A 255 -18.87 -8.99 -24.46
N LYS A 256 -19.91 -9.78 -24.46
CA LYS A 256 -20.80 -10.00 -25.58
C LYS A 256 -22.21 -9.61 -25.22
N GLU A 257 -22.92 -8.99 -26.15
CA GLU A 257 -24.33 -8.76 -26.09
C GLU A 257 -24.94 -9.18 -27.43
N GLU A 258 -25.84 -10.12 -27.39
CA GLU A 258 -26.51 -10.69 -28.58
C GLU A 258 -27.94 -10.19 -28.61
N TYR A 259 -28.22 -9.35 -29.59
CA TYR A 259 -29.54 -8.86 -29.98
C TYR A 259 -30.02 -9.64 -31.20
N PRO A 260 -31.35 -9.72 -31.49
CA PRO A 260 -31.85 -10.36 -32.67
C PRO A 260 -31.29 -9.80 -33.98
N SER A 261 -30.99 -8.51 -34.01
CA SER A 261 -30.50 -7.77 -35.18
C SER A 261 -28.98 -7.53 -35.18
N LEU A 262 -28.30 -7.65 -34.04
CA LEU A 262 -26.91 -7.24 -33.89
C LEU A 262 -26.21 -8.03 -32.77
N GLU A 263 -24.95 -8.39 -33.00
CA GLU A 263 -24.03 -8.83 -31.97
C GLU A 263 -23.05 -7.71 -31.63
N TYR A 264 -23.01 -7.31 -30.36
CA TYR A 264 -21.97 -6.44 -29.84
C TYR A 264 -20.92 -7.27 -29.10
N ARG A 265 -19.66 -7.13 -29.50
CA ARG A 265 -18.53 -7.81 -28.86
C ARG A 265 -17.44 -6.82 -28.55
N ASN A 266 -17.05 -6.74 -27.28
CA ASN A 266 -15.90 -5.99 -26.84
C ASN A 266 -14.92 -6.95 -26.15
N GLN A 267 -13.68 -6.96 -26.62
CA GLN A 267 -12.61 -7.77 -26.06
C GLN A 267 -11.44 -6.87 -25.72
N TYR A 268 -10.87 -7.07 -24.53
CA TYR A 268 -9.69 -6.37 -24.09
C TYR A 268 -8.66 -7.33 -23.52
N ASP A 269 -7.41 -6.98 -23.71
CA ASP A 269 -6.26 -7.71 -23.20
C ASP A 269 -5.15 -6.68 -22.94
N PHE A 270 -4.86 -6.43 -21.65
CA PHE A 270 -3.87 -5.48 -21.19
C PHE A 270 -2.81 -6.19 -20.38
N ASP A 271 -1.55 -5.95 -20.71
CA ASP A 271 -0.38 -6.39 -19.92
C ASP A 271 0.42 -5.13 -19.60
N ASN A 272 0.44 -4.77 -18.33
CA ASN A 272 1.18 -3.64 -17.81
C ASN A 272 2.25 -4.11 -16.85
N PHE A 273 3.46 -3.61 -17.01
CA PHE A 273 4.55 -3.88 -16.09
C PHE A 273 5.33 -2.61 -15.79
N ARG A 274 5.53 -2.33 -14.52
CA ARG A 274 6.32 -1.21 -14.02
C ARG A 274 7.43 -1.72 -13.11
N TRP A 275 8.60 -1.19 -13.31
CA TRP A 275 9.73 -1.35 -12.42
C TRP A 275 10.33 0.00 -12.07
N SER A 276 10.69 0.21 -10.81
CA SER A 276 11.38 1.41 -10.38
C SER A 276 12.42 1.10 -9.32
N GLY A 277 13.51 1.84 -9.34
CA GLY A 277 14.54 1.83 -8.31
C GLY A 277 14.89 3.25 -7.91
N GLY A 278 15.27 3.46 -6.66
CA GLY A 278 15.66 4.77 -6.15
C GLY A 278 16.67 4.67 -5.02
N LEU A 279 17.55 5.67 -4.98
CA LEU A 279 18.53 5.87 -3.91
C LEU A 279 18.27 7.23 -3.26
N GLU A 280 18.15 7.23 -1.95
CA GLU A 280 17.96 8.40 -1.12
C GLU A 280 19.14 8.54 -0.16
N LEU A 281 19.71 9.74 -0.08
CA LEU A 281 20.79 10.10 0.82
C LEU A 281 20.35 11.32 1.62
N ASP A 282 20.38 11.24 2.94
CA ASP A 282 20.03 12.32 3.86
C ASP A 282 21.17 12.51 4.86
N TYR A 283 21.73 13.70 4.89
CA TYR A 283 22.77 14.09 5.84
C TYR A 283 22.27 15.19 6.76
N SER A 284 22.29 14.94 8.05
CA SER A 284 21.82 15.88 9.08
C SER A 284 22.93 16.22 10.04
N PHE A 285 23.02 17.49 10.44
CA PHE A 285 23.94 17.93 11.48
C PHE A 285 23.43 19.19 12.19
N ASP A 286 23.86 19.36 13.44
CA ASP A 286 23.60 20.56 14.23
C ASP A 286 24.79 21.52 14.14
N TRP A 287 24.49 22.80 13.89
CA TRP A 287 25.46 23.87 13.86
C TRP A 287 24.85 25.16 14.44
N LEU A 288 25.53 25.80 15.38
CA LEU A 288 25.08 27.02 16.05
C LEU A 288 23.66 26.92 16.67
N GLY A 289 23.27 25.73 17.15
CA GLY A 289 21.95 25.51 17.73
C GLY A 289 20.83 25.38 16.70
N GLN A 290 21.16 25.28 15.44
CA GLN A 290 20.25 25.02 14.31
C GLN A 290 20.51 23.60 13.77
N ASN A 291 19.46 22.93 13.35
CA ASN A 291 19.57 21.66 12.65
C ASN A 291 19.53 21.89 11.12
N PHE A 292 20.51 21.35 10.43
CA PHE A 292 20.63 21.39 8.97
C PHE A 292 20.44 19.99 8.41
N ASP A 293 19.60 19.89 7.39
CA ASP A 293 19.37 18.66 6.62
C ASP A 293 19.69 18.93 5.14
N PHE A 294 20.50 18.05 4.57
CA PHE A 294 20.80 18.00 3.13
C PHE A 294 20.39 16.64 2.62
N GLY A 295 19.69 16.59 1.51
CA GLY A 295 19.33 15.32 0.95
C GLY A 295 19.26 15.32 -0.55
N SER A 296 19.41 14.13 -1.11
CA SER A 296 19.21 13.86 -2.53
C SER A 296 18.43 12.56 -2.71
N TYR A 297 17.66 12.53 -3.77
CA TYR A 297 16.92 11.35 -4.18
C TYR A 297 17.00 11.20 -5.69
N THR A 298 17.51 10.06 -6.11
CA THR A 298 17.58 9.65 -7.52
C THR A 298 16.61 8.51 -7.74
N ARG A 299 15.79 8.58 -8.77
CA ARG A 299 14.83 7.54 -9.11
C ARG A 299 14.91 7.22 -10.60
N PHE A 300 14.90 5.94 -10.90
CA PHE A 300 14.68 5.40 -12.23
C PHE A 300 13.36 4.65 -12.28
N LEU A 301 12.58 4.85 -13.35
CA LEU A 301 11.31 4.19 -13.60
C LEU A 301 11.26 3.68 -15.04
N LYS A 302 10.73 2.48 -15.21
CA LYS A 302 10.46 1.86 -16.51
C LYS A 302 9.07 1.27 -16.51
N ASP A 303 8.24 1.73 -17.45
CA ASP A 303 6.90 1.19 -17.71
C ASP A 303 6.87 0.50 -19.07
N ARG A 304 6.11 -0.58 -19.13
CA ARG A 304 5.68 -1.24 -20.36
C ARG A 304 4.16 -1.40 -20.28
N ILE A 305 3.46 -0.85 -21.27
CA ILE A 305 2.01 -0.97 -21.39
C ILE A 305 1.73 -1.61 -22.75
N LYS A 306 1.04 -2.73 -22.74
CA LYS A 306 0.68 -3.48 -23.93
C LYS A 306 -0.83 -3.70 -23.95
N GLN A 307 -1.48 -3.24 -24.99
CA GLN A 307 -2.88 -3.52 -25.28
C GLN A 307 -2.96 -4.44 -26.49
N ILE A 308 -3.15 -5.74 -26.24
CA ILE A 308 -3.03 -6.78 -27.26
C ILE A 308 -4.26 -6.78 -28.17
N SER A 309 -5.45 -6.62 -27.59
CA SER A 309 -6.74 -6.74 -28.31
C SER A 309 -6.97 -5.68 -29.38
N ALA A 310 -6.37 -4.51 -29.24
CA ALA A 310 -6.58 -3.40 -30.17
C ALA A 310 -5.49 -3.27 -31.23
N GLY A 311 -4.48 -4.15 -31.21
CA GLY A 311 -3.36 -4.08 -32.17
C GLY A 311 -2.48 -2.84 -32.02
N TYR A 312 -2.60 -2.11 -30.91
CA TYR A 312 -1.76 -0.94 -30.66
C TYR A 312 -0.30 -1.37 -30.37
N PRO A 313 0.67 -0.54 -30.79
CA PRO A 313 2.06 -0.79 -30.47
C PRO A 313 2.27 -0.76 -28.95
N THR A 314 3.19 -1.59 -28.46
CA THR A 314 3.57 -1.58 -27.05
C THR A 314 4.18 -0.23 -26.68
N PHE A 315 3.61 0.42 -25.68
CA PHE A 315 4.15 1.67 -25.14
C PHE A 315 5.21 1.38 -24.10
N TYR A 316 6.34 2.07 -24.24
CA TYR A 316 7.44 2.04 -23.28
C TYR A 316 7.69 3.45 -22.77
N HIS A 317 7.74 3.58 -21.45
CA HIS A 317 8.13 4.83 -20.80
C HIS A 317 9.33 4.57 -19.90
N ARG A 318 10.29 5.49 -19.93
CA ARG A 318 11.45 5.51 -19.05
C ARG A 318 11.60 6.93 -18.49
N GLU A 319 11.78 7.00 -17.19
CA GLU A 319 11.94 8.26 -16.49
C GLU A 319 13.15 8.17 -15.58
N TRP A 320 13.93 9.23 -15.57
CA TRP A 320 14.95 9.47 -14.60
C TRP A 320 14.61 10.77 -13.90
N SER A 321 14.51 10.75 -12.57
CA SER A 321 14.18 11.93 -11.78
C SER A 321 15.17 12.08 -10.64
N GLU A 322 15.57 13.33 -10.41
CA GLU A 322 16.45 13.72 -9.33
C GLU A 322 15.80 14.82 -8.52
N TYR A 323 15.96 14.74 -7.23
CA TYR A 323 15.50 15.72 -6.28
C TYR A 323 16.60 15.98 -5.26
N ALA A 324 16.87 17.25 -4.97
CA ALA A 324 17.78 17.65 -3.93
C ALA A 324 17.12 18.71 -3.05
N TYR A 325 17.43 18.69 -1.77
CA TYR A 325 16.90 19.66 -0.83
C TYR A 325 17.94 20.07 0.21
N VAL A 326 17.73 21.26 0.75
CA VAL A 326 18.39 21.79 1.92
C VAL A 326 17.32 22.31 2.86
N SER A 327 17.36 21.97 4.12
CA SER A 327 16.52 22.59 5.14
C SER A 327 17.31 22.99 6.36
N MET A 328 16.82 24.04 7.03
CA MET A 328 17.34 24.51 8.30
C MET A 328 16.18 24.68 9.27
N ASN A 329 16.28 24.06 10.40
CA ASN A 329 15.29 24.14 11.47
C ASN A 329 15.95 24.62 12.75
N GLY A 330 15.35 25.62 13.40
CA GLY A 330 15.86 26.11 14.67
C GLY A 330 15.03 27.24 15.26
N ASN A 331 15.30 27.56 16.52
CA ASN A 331 14.68 28.66 17.22
C ASN A 331 15.66 29.84 17.32
N ILE A 332 15.33 30.96 16.70
CA ILE A 332 16.02 32.22 16.96
C ILE A 332 15.44 32.77 18.27
N LYS A 333 16.31 33.17 19.22
CA LYS A 333 15.94 33.65 20.57
C LYS A 333 15.03 34.90 20.62
N SER A 334 14.53 35.38 19.52
CA SER A 334 13.50 36.41 19.39
C SER A 334 12.50 35.97 18.32
N SER A 335 11.30 35.75 18.65
CA SER A 335 10.01 35.60 17.92
C SER A 335 9.97 35.45 16.37
N PHE A 336 11.05 35.11 15.69
CA PHE A 336 11.11 34.92 14.24
C PHE A 336 11.45 33.46 13.92
N PHE A 337 10.54 32.80 13.22
CA PHE A 337 10.79 31.51 12.57
C PHE A 337 11.18 31.78 11.12
N ILE A 338 12.36 31.36 10.69
CA ILE A 338 12.75 31.33 9.29
C ILE A 338 12.71 29.88 8.84
N CYS A 339 11.80 29.57 7.95
CA CYS A 339 11.75 28.30 7.25
C CYS A 339 12.11 28.54 5.79
N PHE A 340 13.24 28.03 5.33
CA PHE A 340 13.56 27.97 3.90
C PHE A 340 13.04 26.63 3.35
N ARG A 341 12.20 26.71 2.33
CA ARG A 341 11.70 25.55 1.57
C ARG A 341 12.47 25.46 0.27
#